data_579885ce00e6628a2160830a12da1ce8
#
_entry.id   579885ce00e6628a2160830a12da1ce8
#
_cell.length_a   1.000
_cell.length_b   1.000
_cell.length_c   1.000
_cell.angle_alpha   90.00
_cell.angle_beta   90.00
_cell.angle_gamma   90.00
#
_symmetry.space_group_name_H-M   'P 1'
#
loop_
_entity.id
_entity.type
_entity.pdbx_description
1 polymer ?
#
loop_
_entity_poly.entity_id
_entity_poly.type
_entity_poly.pdbx_seq_one_letter_code
_entity_poly.pdbx_strand_id
1 'polypeptide(L)'
;ASRMVVGHNGNVTIPGNVGIGTTSPATQLEIFNNNDQAATLRLNSTVSDGDAVAAIISFANAAGSGGVQGRIESIATEDDATSFKFYTSNGSSPSMTLDVDGNMTIAGTLTQNSDARLKENIKPIESALDKVKQMQGVEFNKINNDTKEIGVIAQDIEKVLPELVLEDKEGIKSVAYGNITAVLIEAIKEQQKQIEKLKQQLNK
;
A
#
# COMPACT_ATOMS: atom_id res chain seq x y z
N ALA A 1 -33.18 -27.06 15.20
CA ALA A 1 -32.35 -27.77 14.20
C ALA A 1 -32.11 -26.83 13.05
N SER A 2 -30.85 -26.50 12.79
CA SER A 2 -30.45 -25.68 11.60
C SER A 2 -30.77 -26.51 10.36
N ARG A 3 -31.47 -25.91 9.40
CA ARG A 3 -31.93 -26.60 8.20
C ARG A 3 -31.50 -25.78 6.98
N MET A 4 -30.76 -26.42 6.08
CA MET A 4 -30.52 -25.86 4.75
C MET A 4 -31.82 -25.93 3.93
N VAL A 5 -32.24 -24.83 3.35
CA VAL A 5 -33.40 -24.73 2.48
C VAL A 5 -32.97 -24.24 1.10
N VAL A 6 -33.35 -24.99 0.05
CA VAL A 6 -33.19 -24.55 -1.35
C VAL A 6 -34.56 -24.05 -1.81
N GLY A 7 -34.65 -22.74 -2.10
CA GLY A 7 -35.86 -22.12 -2.60
C GLY A 7 -36.10 -22.45 -4.08
N HIS A 8 -37.33 -22.29 -4.56
CA HIS A 8 -37.71 -22.47 -5.98
C HIS A 8 -36.95 -21.56 -6.94
N ASN A 9 -36.43 -20.40 -6.46
CA ASN A 9 -35.63 -19.46 -7.19
C ASN A 9 -34.10 -19.80 -7.18
N GLY A 10 -33.75 -21.01 -6.68
CA GLY A 10 -32.34 -21.44 -6.56
C GLY A 10 -31.57 -20.88 -5.36
N ASN A 11 -32.20 -20.05 -4.52
CA ASN A 11 -31.57 -19.53 -3.33
C ASN A 11 -31.38 -20.62 -2.26
N VAL A 12 -30.20 -20.63 -1.63
CA VAL A 12 -29.91 -21.49 -0.47
C VAL A 12 -29.93 -20.62 0.78
N THR A 13 -30.79 -21.00 1.73
CA THR A 13 -30.90 -20.33 3.04
C THR A 13 -30.42 -21.28 4.14
N ILE A 14 -29.46 -20.86 4.91
CA ILE A 14 -28.94 -21.58 6.09
C ILE A 14 -29.14 -20.65 7.30
N PRO A 15 -30.10 -20.96 8.21
CA PRO A 15 -30.39 -20.10 9.36
C PRO A 15 -29.42 -20.29 10.53
N GLY A 16 -28.20 -20.58 10.26
CA GLY A 16 -27.12 -20.76 11.25
C GLY A 16 -25.78 -20.47 10.65
N ASN A 17 -24.74 -20.78 11.39
CA ASN A 17 -23.38 -20.66 10.90
C ASN A 17 -23.04 -21.73 9.86
N VAL A 18 -22.25 -21.39 8.87
CA VAL A 18 -21.72 -22.27 7.83
C VAL A 18 -20.23 -22.50 8.10
N GLY A 19 -19.85 -23.73 8.38
CA GLY A 19 -18.49 -24.19 8.51
C GLY A 19 -18.05 -24.98 7.27
N ILE A 20 -16.94 -24.60 6.66
CA ILE A 20 -16.24 -25.40 5.65
C ILE A 20 -14.95 -25.88 6.28
N GLY A 21 -14.84 -27.22 6.50
CA GLY A 21 -13.68 -27.79 7.19
C GLY A 21 -13.75 -27.74 8.73
N THR A 22 -14.82 -27.21 9.29
CA THR A 22 -15.11 -27.21 10.75
C THR A 22 -16.57 -27.57 11.04
N THR A 23 -16.80 -28.24 12.15
CA THR A 23 -18.14 -28.56 12.67
C THR A 23 -18.63 -27.58 13.73
N SER A 24 -17.75 -26.66 14.17
CA SER A 24 -18.05 -25.68 15.23
C SER A 24 -17.63 -24.26 14.78
N PRO A 25 -18.28 -23.71 13.74
CA PRO A 25 -17.91 -22.42 13.22
C PRO A 25 -18.15 -21.29 14.24
N ALA A 26 -17.14 -20.49 14.50
CA ALA A 26 -17.16 -19.35 15.42
C ALA A 26 -17.87 -18.13 14.83
N THR A 27 -18.02 -18.06 13.51
CA THR A 27 -18.64 -16.97 12.76
C THR A 27 -19.72 -17.49 11.81
N GLN A 28 -20.52 -16.58 11.22
CA GLN A 28 -21.59 -16.95 10.29
C GLN A 28 -21.10 -17.75 9.07
N LEU A 29 -19.93 -17.44 8.56
CA LEU A 29 -19.21 -18.26 7.58
C LEU A 29 -17.77 -18.42 8.07
N GLU A 30 -17.35 -19.64 8.26
CA GLU A 30 -15.97 -19.98 8.60
C GLU A 30 -15.44 -21.03 7.62
N ILE A 31 -14.29 -20.71 7.01
CA ILE A 31 -13.51 -21.65 6.20
C ILE A 31 -12.25 -21.97 7.00
N PHE A 32 -12.15 -23.23 7.43
CA PHE A 32 -11.09 -23.70 8.32
C PHE A 32 -10.33 -24.86 7.69
N ASN A 33 -9.01 -24.84 7.82
CA ASN A 33 -8.15 -25.94 7.44
C ASN A 33 -7.22 -26.28 8.61
N ASN A 34 -7.26 -27.53 9.07
CA ASN A 34 -6.48 -28.02 10.22
C ASN A 34 -5.18 -28.76 9.84
N ASN A 35 -4.79 -28.74 8.56
CA ASN A 35 -3.68 -29.53 8.04
C ASN A 35 -2.43 -28.68 7.72
N ASP A 36 -2.14 -27.63 8.49
CA ASP A 36 -1.03 -26.68 8.28
C ASP A 36 -1.01 -26.03 6.89
N GLN A 37 -2.16 -25.99 6.23
CA GLN A 37 -2.35 -25.33 4.94
C GLN A 37 -3.29 -24.15 5.05
N ALA A 38 -3.18 -23.18 4.15
CA ALA A 38 -4.06 -22.02 4.13
C ALA A 38 -5.52 -22.41 3.89
N ALA A 39 -6.44 -21.84 4.68
CA ALA A 39 -7.86 -21.84 4.32
C ALA A 39 -8.05 -20.84 3.17
N THR A 40 -8.64 -21.25 2.06
CA THR A 40 -8.73 -20.46 0.84
C THR A 40 -10.19 -20.22 0.44
N LEU A 41 -10.55 -18.93 0.24
CA LEU A 41 -11.74 -18.55 -0.53
C LEU A 41 -11.29 -18.12 -1.92
N ARG A 42 -11.64 -18.91 -2.95
CA ARG A 42 -11.36 -18.58 -4.35
C ARG A 42 -12.61 -18.01 -5.02
N LEU A 43 -12.52 -16.75 -5.45
CA LEU A 43 -13.50 -16.16 -6.35
C LEU A 43 -12.94 -16.25 -7.77
N ASN A 44 -13.67 -16.91 -8.67
CA ASN A 44 -13.22 -17.16 -10.02
C ASN A 44 -14.28 -16.73 -11.05
N SER A 45 -13.87 -16.06 -12.10
CA SER A 45 -14.72 -15.79 -13.26
C SER A 45 -14.04 -16.25 -14.55
N THR A 46 -14.81 -16.43 -15.60
CA THR A 46 -14.32 -16.81 -16.94
C THR A 46 -14.15 -15.59 -17.85
N VAL A 47 -13.86 -14.44 -17.28
CA VAL A 47 -13.63 -13.22 -18.06
C VAL A 47 -12.32 -13.36 -18.81
N SER A 48 -12.40 -13.28 -20.14
CA SER A 48 -11.26 -13.44 -21.06
C SER A 48 -10.87 -12.12 -21.75
N ASP A 49 -11.60 -11.05 -21.53
CA ASP A 49 -11.37 -9.78 -22.21
C ASP A 49 -10.75 -8.76 -21.26
N GLY A 50 -9.77 -8.01 -21.75
CA GLY A 50 -9.04 -7.00 -21.00
C GLY A 50 -9.95 -5.97 -20.31
N ASP A 51 -9.53 -5.45 -19.18
CA ASP A 51 -10.23 -4.47 -18.34
C ASP A 51 -11.57 -4.92 -17.73
N ALA A 52 -11.89 -6.20 -17.77
CA ALA A 52 -13.10 -6.71 -17.13
C ALA A 52 -12.85 -7.04 -15.64
N VAL A 53 -13.85 -6.77 -14.80
CA VAL A 53 -13.78 -7.11 -13.38
C VAL A 53 -13.84 -8.62 -13.20
N ALA A 54 -12.74 -9.24 -12.80
CA ALA A 54 -12.64 -10.68 -12.61
C ALA A 54 -13.24 -11.15 -11.28
N ALA A 55 -13.13 -10.37 -10.21
CA ALA A 55 -13.73 -10.68 -8.91
C ALA A 55 -14.03 -9.43 -8.11
N ILE A 56 -15.11 -9.46 -7.32
CA ILE A 56 -15.52 -8.36 -6.43
C ILE A 56 -15.78 -8.93 -5.03
N ILE A 57 -15.21 -8.27 -4.00
CA ILE A 57 -15.66 -8.38 -2.62
C ILE A 57 -16.36 -7.06 -2.27
N SER A 58 -17.67 -7.10 -2.03
CA SER A 58 -18.47 -5.91 -1.74
C SER A 58 -18.87 -5.85 -0.28
N PHE A 59 -18.80 -4.66 0.30
CA PHE A 59 -19.26 -4.33 1.64
C PHE A 59 -20.49 -3.43 1.51
N ALA A 60 -21.65 -3.93 1.95
CA ALA A 60 -22.91 -3.20 1.87
C ALA A 60 -23.58 -3.17 3.24
N ASN A 61 -24.33 -2.12 3.56
CA ASN A 61 -25.22 -2.09 4.70
C ASN A 61 -26.70 -2.01 4.25
N ALA A 62 -27.59 -2.51 5.07
CA ALA A 62 -29.02 -2.51 4.78
C ALA A 62 -29.73 -1.20 5.15
N ALA A 63 -29.04 -0.21 5.71
CA ALA A 63 -29.62 1.07 6.07
C ALA A 63 -29.64 2.00 4.84
N GLY A 64 -30.81 2.23 4.28
CA GLY A 64 -31.03 3.07 3.11
C GLY A 64 -31.25 2.30 1.82
N SER A 65 -30.87 2.84 0.69
CA SER A 65 -31.10 2.28 -0.65
C SER A 65 -30.28 1.02 -1.01
N GLY A 66 -29.70 0.31 -0.04
CA GLY A 66 -29.00 -0.96 -0.26
C GLY A 66 -27.71 -0.84 -1.10
N GLY A 67 -27.11 0.35 -1.17
CA GLY A 67 -25.92 0.60 -1.97
C GLY A 67 -24.66 -0.03 -1.39
N VAL A 68 -23.73 -0.42 -2.25
CA VAL A 68 -22.37 -0.84 -1.88
C VAL A 68 -21.67 0.33 -1.20
N GLN A 69 -21.15 0.12 0.01
CA GLN A 69 -20.44 1.15 0.77
C GLN A 69 -18.94 1.16 0.49
N GLY A 70 -18.41 0.00 0.07
CA GLY A 70 -17.02 -0.17 -0.32
C GLY A 70 -16.83 -1.51 -1.04
N ARG A 71 -15.78 -1.63 -1.83
CA ARG A 71 -15.44 -2.89 -2.51
C ARG A 71 -13.96 -2.98 -2.85
N ILE A 72 -13.53 -4.21 -3.01
CA ILE A 72 -12.23 -4.57 -3.58
C ILE A 72 -12.53 -5.28 -4.90
N GLU A 73 -11.97 -4.79 -5.98
CA GLU A 73 -12.08 -5.38 -7.32
C GLU A 73 -10.74 -5.91 -7.79
N SER A 74 -10.74 -7.08 -8.37
CA SER A 74 -9.65 -7.63 -9.17
C SER A 74 -10.00 -7.42 -10.64
N ILE A 75 -9.13 -6.75 -11.38
CA ILE A 75 -9.32 -6.44 -12.79
C ILE A 75 -8.34 -7.28 -13.58
N ALA A 76 -8.83 -8.19 -14.42
CA ALA A 76 -8.01 -8.95 -15.35
C ALA A 76 -7.57 -8.05 -16.50
N THR A 77 -6.32 -8.22 -16.95
CA THR A 77 -5.77 -7.62 -18.17
C THR A 77 -5.55 -8.71 -19.22
N GLU A 78 -5.29 -8.32 -20.47
CA GLU A 78 -5.13 -9.26 -21.60
C GLU A 78 -3.96 -10.25 -21.41
N ASP A 79 -2.98 -9.93 -20.55
CA ASP A 79 -1.76 -10.72 -20.34
C ASP A 79 -1.81 -11.58 -19.06
N ASP A 80 -2.99 -12.03 -18.61
CA ASP A 80 -3.17 -12.78 -17.35
C ASP A 80 -2.69 -12.02 -16.09
N ALA A 81 -2.38 -10.74 -16.20
CA ALA A 81 -2.01 -9.88 -15.10
C ALA A 81 -3.26 -9.32 -14.40
N THR A 82 -3.12 -8.94 -13.16
CA THR A 82 -4.24 -8.46 -12.35
C THR A 82 -3.88 -7.18 -11.63
N SER A 83 -4.71 -6.15 -11.78
CA SER A 83 -4.71 -4.98 -10.92
C SER A 83 -5.75 -5.11 -9.80
N PHE A 84 -5.49 -4.47 -8.65
CA PHE A 84 -6.44 -4.38 -7.56
C PHE A 84 -6.92 -2.93 -7.39
N LYS A 85 -8.23 -2.77 -7.27
CA LYS A 85 -8.85 -1.46 -7.02
C LYS A 85 -9.66 -1.50 -5.72
N PHE A 86 -9.48 -0.49 -4.90
CA PHE A 86 -10.15 -0.33 -3.61
C PHE A 86 -11.04 0.90 -3.67
N TYR A 87 -12.31 0.72 -3.32
CA TYR A 87 -13.30 1.77 -3.32
C TYR A 87 -13.86 1.96 -1.91
N THR A 88 -13.99 3.18 -1.46
CA THR A 88 -14.56 3.54 -0.15
C THR A 88 -15.97 4.11 -0.26
N SER A 89 -16.54 4.07 -1.46
CA SER A 89 -17.90 4.52 -1.74
C SER A 89 -18.48 3.75 -2.93
N ASN A 90 -19.75 3.96 -3.24
CA ASN A 90 -20.43 3.40 -4.42
C ASN A 90 -20.00 4.08 -5.75
N GLY A 91 -19.04 4.98 -5.72
CA GLY A 91 -18.56 5.68 -6.91
C GLY A 91 -17.79 4.76 -7.88
N SER A 92 -17.59 5.27 -9.09
CA SER A 92 -16.85 4.59 -10.17
C SER A 92 -15.34 4.79 -10.08
N SER A 93 -14.86 5.76 -9.28
CA SER A 93 -13.43 6.04 -9.14
C SER A 93 -12.85 5.33 -7.93
N PRO A 94 -11.76 4.57 -8.06
CA PRO A 94 -11.11 3.91 -6.94
C PRO A 94 -10.42 4.93 -6.02
N SER A 95 -10.43 4.65 -4.72
CA SER A 95 -9.65 5.40 -3.73
C SER A 95 -8.18 4.98 -3.72
N MET A 96 -7.89 3.74 -4.10
CA MET A 96 -6.54 3.22 -4.27
C MET A 96 -6.52 2.18 -5.40
N THR A 97 -5.44 2.19 -6.17
CA THR A 97 -5.15 1.19 -7.20
C THR A 97 -3.74 0.64 -6.98
N LEU A 98 -3.58 -0.68 -7.08
CA LEU A 98 -2.31 -1.36 -7.27
C LEU A 98 -2.33 -1.94 -8.68
N ASP A 99 -1.51 -1.41 -9.57
CA ASP A 99 -1.47 -1.86 -10.95
C ASP A 99 -0.59 -3.11 -11.15
N VAL A 100 -0.56 -3.60 -12.37
CA VAL A 100 0.17 -4.83 -12.76
C VAL A 100 1.69 -4.67 -12.65
N ASP A 101 2.19 -3.45 -12.72
CA ASP A 101 3.62 -3.13 -12.58
C ASP A 101 4.04 -2.92 -11.11
N GLY A 102 3.10 -3.08 -10.17
CA GLY A 102 3.32 -2.88 -8.74
C GLY A 102 3.29 -1.41 -8.30
N ASN A 103 2.82 -0.48 -9.15
CA ASN A 103 2.66 0.91 -8.76
C ASN A 103 1.39 1.09 -7.94
N MET A 104 1.48 1.85 -6.85
CA MET A 104 0.34 2.20 -6.02
C MET A 104 -0.06 3.65 -6.23
N THR A 105 -1.32 3.86 -6.62
CA THR A 105 -1.94 5.19 -6.75
C THR A 105 -3.02 5.36 -5.69
N ILE A 106 -3.00 6.49 -4.99
CA ILE A 106 -4.00 6.87 -3.98
C ILE A 106 -4.65 8.18 -4.40
N ALA A 107 -5.98 8.21 -4.47
CA ALA A 107 -6.73 9.41 -4.88
C ALA A 107 -6.71 10.54 -3.83
N GLY A 108 -6.43 10.21 -2.57
CA GLY A 108 -6.35 11.15 -1.45
C GLY A 108 -4.92 11.42 -0.99
N THR A 109 -4.80 11.80 0.26
CA THR A 109 -3.51 12.08 0.91
C THR A 109 -3.00 10.84 1.66
N LEU A 110 -1.73 10.49 1.45
CA LEU A 110 -1.05 9.50 2.27
C LEU A 110 -0.51 10.17 3.53
N THR A 111 -1.07 9.82 4.70
CA THR A 111 -0.60 10.29 5.99
C THR A 111 0.08 9.17 6.77
N GLN A 112 1.18 9.49 7.43
CA GLN A 112 1.92 8.58 8.30
C GLN A 112 1.86 9.07 9.74
N ASN A 113 1.66 8.17 10.71
CA ASN A 113 1.65 8.52 12.12
C ASN A 113 3.00 9.12 12.53
N SER A 114 2.96 10.32 13.14
CA SER A 114 4.16 11.04 13.57
C SER A 114 3.99 11.74 14.92
N ASP A 115 3.05 11.25 15.74
CA ASP A 115 2.78 11.77 17.07
C ASP A 115 3.99 11.55 18.00
N ALA A 116 4.35 12.59 18.77
CA ALA A 116 5.47 12.53 19.71
C ALA A 116 5.31 11.44 20.79
N ARG A 117 4.06 11.11 21.15
CA ARG A 117 3.75 10.05 22.12
C ARG A 117 4.15 8.65 21.69
N LEU A 118 4.40 8.46 20.37
CA LEU A 118 4.84 7.21 19.77
C LEU A 118 6.34 7.16 19.56
N LYS A 119 7.10 8.13 20.06
CA LYS A 119 8.53 8.29 19.80
C LYS A 119 9.30 8.53 21.10
N GLU A 120 10.49 8.03 21.16
CA GLU A 120 11.45 8.24 22.25
C GLU A 120 12.81 8.70 21.70
N ASN A 121 13.69 9.18 22.56
CA ASN A 121 15.05 9.60 22.20
C ASN A 121 15.09 10.66 21.08
N ILE A 122 14.10 11.56 21.05
CA ILE A 122 13.96 12.57 20.02
C ILE A 122 15.11 13.58 20.10
N LYS A 123 15.88 13.70 19.01
CA LYS A 123 16.98 14.67 18.87
C LYS A 123 17.05 15.18 17.43
N PRO A 124 17.57 16.40 17.22
CA PRO A 124 17.82 16.92 15.87
C PRO A 124 18.77 16.03 15.09
N ILE A 125 18.63 16.05 13.75
CA ILE A 125 19.59 15.40 12.84
C ILE A 125 20.82 16.30 12.72
N GLU A 126 21.97 15.79 13.12
CA GLU A 126 23.24 16.51 13.03
C GLU A 126 23.92 16.32 11.68
N SER A 127 24.66 17.36 11.22
CA SER A 127 25.41 17.36 9.96
C SER A 127 24.55 17.01 8.74
N ALA A 128 23.31 17.48 8.76
CA ALA A 128 22.31 17.12 7.75
C ALA A 128 22.71 17.61 6.34
N LEU A 129 23.31 18.81 6.24
CA LEU A 129 23.79 19.34 4.96
C LEU A 129 24.93 18.49 4.37
N ASP A 130 25.84 18.01 5.20
CA ASP A 130 26.93 17.15 4.73
C ASP A 130 26.45 15.77 4.32
N LYS A 131 25.42 15.24 4.98
CA LYS A 131 24.72 14.01 4.56
C LYS A 131 24.06 14.20 3.20
N VAL A 132 23.31 15.28 3.01
CA VAL A 132 22.65 15.58 1.72
C VAL A 132 23.65 15.74 0.58
N LYS A 133 24.82 16.36 0.80
CA LYS A 133 25.88 16.46 -0.21
C LYS A 133 26.47 15.12 -0.65
N GLN A 134 26.36 14.09 0.18
CA GLN A 134 26.83 12.73 -0.14
C GLN A 134 25.76 11.91 -0.87
N MET A 135 24.49 12.33 -0.83
CA MET A 135 23.42 11.68 -1.56
C MET A 135 23.46 12.12 -3.03
N GLN A 136 23.06 11.22 -3.92
CA GLN A 136 22.96 11.50 -5.35
C GLN A 136 21.56 11.17 -5.86
N GLY A 137 20.90 12.15 -6.47
CA GLY A 137 19.72 11.92 -7.30
C GLY A 137 20.15 11.40 -8.68
N VAL A 138 19.41 10.46 -9.22
CA VAL A 138 19.70 9.82 -10.51
C VAL A 138 18.46 9.73 -11.38
N GLU A 139 18.64 9.75 -12.69
CA GLU A 139 17.66 9.28 -13.66
C GLU A 139 17.97 7.82 -13.99
N PHE A 140 16.94 6.99 -14.12
CA PHE A 140 17.10 5.56 -14.44
C PHE A 140 15.89 5.03 -15.20
N ASN A 141 16.03 3.83 -15.75
CA ASN A 141 14.94 3.00 -16.22
C ASN A 141 14.90 1.73 -15.37
N LYS A 142 13.73 1.22 -15.06
CA LYS A 142 13.60 -0.13 -14.51
C LYS A 142 14.02 -1.15 -15.56
N ILE A 143 14.56 -2.30 -15.14
CA ILE A 143 14.93 -3.38 -16.04
C ILE A 143 13.69 -3.80 -16.84
N ASN A 144 13.84 -3.89 -18.17
CA ASN A 144 12.77 -4.19 -19.13
C ASN A 144 11.64 -3.15 -19.20
N ASN A 145 11.89 -1.90 -18.79
CA ASN A 145 10.96 -0.81 -18.92
C ASN A 145 11.70 0.44 -19.42
N ASP A 146 11.29 1.00 -20.56
CA ASP A 146 11.91 2.17 -21.17
C ASP A 146 11.47 3.50 -20.55
N THR A 147 10.54 3.47 -19.59
CA THR A 147 10.07 4.68 -18.91
C THR A 147 11.16 5.25 -18.02
N LYS A 148 11.53 6.50 -18.25
CA LYS A 148 12.46 7.24 -17.39
C LYS A 148 11.83 7.55 -16.04
N GLU A 149 12.57 7.27 -15.01
CA GLU A 149 12.23 7.58 -13.62
C GLU A 149 13.35 8.40 -12.96
N ILE A 150 13.01 9.08 -11.89
CA ILE A 150 13.96 9.87 -11.07
C ILE A 150 13.87 9.35 -9.64
N GLY A 151 15.04 9.17 -9.03
CA GLY A 151 15.08 8.71 -7.65
C GLY A 151 16.50 8.67 -7.10
N VAL A 152 16.70 7.81 -6.12
CA VAL A 152 18.01 7.56 -5.50
C VAL A 152 18.30 6.06 -5.53
N ILE A 153 19.57 5.69 -5.44
CA ILE A 153 19.99 4.29 -5.32
C ILE A 153 20.05 3.91 -3.83
N ALA A 154 19.33 2.86 -3.45
CA ALA A 154 19.22 2.45 -2.05
C ALA A 154 20.60 2.13 -1.42
N GLN A 155 21.48 1.48 -2.14
CA GLN A 155 22.85 1.17 -1.69
C GLN A 155 23.70 2.42 -1.44
N ASP A 156 23.44 3.52 -2.13
CA ASP A 156 24.16 4.78 -1.89
C ASP A 156 23.57 5.54 -0.71
N ILE A 157 22.26 5.52 -0.55
CA ILE A 157 21.59 6.07 0.64
C ILE A 157 22.02 5.31 1.92
N GLU A 158 22.13 4.00 1.85
CA GLU A 158 22.55 3.15 2.98
C GLU A 158 23.92 3.55 3.55
N LYS A 159 24.84 3.98 2.71
CA LYS A 159 26.19 4.43 3.15
C LYS A 159 26.14 5.70 3.98
N VAL A 160 25.12 6.52 3.81
CA VAL A 160 24.97 7.85 4.44
C VAL A 160 23.93 7.82 5.56
N LEU A 161 22.81 7.16 5.35
CA LEU A 161 21.65 7.08 6.24
C LEU A 161 21.03 5.66 6.16
N PRO A 162 21.69 4.65 6.77
CA PRO A 162 21.22 3.26 6.74
C PRO A 162 19.79 3.11 7.29
N GLU A 163 19.37 3.96 8.22
CA GLU A 163 18.04 3.97 8.81
C GLU A 163 16.91 4.34 7.83
N LEU A 164 17.23 4.82 6.64
CA LEU A 164 16.27 5.07 5.56
C LEU A 164 16.10 3.89 4.59
N VAL A 165 16.88 2.83 4.76
CA VAL A 165 16.89 1.69 3.85
C VAL A 165 16.32 0.46 4.54
N LEU A 166 15.41 -0.21 3.84
CA LEU A 166 14.82 -1.48 4.24
C LEU A 166 15.26 -2.55 3.23
N GLU A 167 15.56 -3.74 3.73
CA GLU A 167 15.93 -4.90 2.92
C GLU A 167 14.91 -6.01 3.14
N ASP A 168 14.45 -6.64 2.07
CA ASP A 168 13.56 -7.78 2.13
C ASP A 168 14.32 -9.11 2.29
N LYS A 169 13.58 -10.23 2.28
CA LYS A 169 14.17 -11.58 2.45
C LYS A 169 15.03 -12.02 1.27
N GLU A 170 14.81 -11.46 0.11
CA GLU A 170 15.54 -11.69 -1.13
C GLU A 170 16.78 -10.79 -1.26
N GLY A 171 17.00 -9.86 -0.31
CA GLY A 171 18.10 -8.89 -0.32
C GLY A 171 17.83 -7.67 -1.19
N ILE A 172 16.59 -7.46 -1.65
CA ILE A 172 16.21 -6.26 -2.41
C ILE A 172 15.99 -5.10 -1.46
N LYS A 173 16.65 -3.99 -1.76
CA LYS A 173 16.63 -2.78 -0.92
C LYS A 173 15.62 -1.76 -1.43
N SER A 174 14.94 -1.11 -0.48
CA SER A 174 13.99 -0.02 -0.70
C SER A 174 14.30 1.19 0.16
N VAL A 175 13.86 2.37 -0.24
CA VAL A 175 14.13 3.65 0.45
C VAL A 175 12.83 4.24 0.99
N ALA A 176 12.85 4.64 2.26
CA ALA A 176 11.77 5.40 2.89
C ALA A 176 11.80 6.88 2.43
N TYR A 177 11.39 7.13 1.20
CA TYR A 177 11.48 8.45 0.55
C TYR A 177 10.87 9.58 1.37
N GLY A 178 9.72 9.35 2.02
CA GLY A 178 9.07 10.35 2.87
C GLY A 178 9.96 10.84 4.02
N ASN A 179 10.81 9.98 4.55
CA ASN A 179 11.68 10.29 5.68
C ASN A 179 12.88 11.16 5.28
N ILE A 180 13.28 11.18 4.02
CA ILE A 180 14.31 12.08 3.48
C ILE A 180 13.94 13.54 3.75
N THR A 181 12.65 13.87 3.79
CA THR A 181 12.16 15.22 4.08
C THR A 181 12.71 15.78 5.39
N ALA A 182 12.81 14.96 6.45
CA ALA A 182 13.35 15.41 7.73
C ALA A 182 14.83 15.80 7.64
N VAL A 183 15.61 15.07 6.85
CA VAL A 183 17.01 15.36 6.60
C VAL A 183 17.16 16.66 5.79
N LEU A 184 16.33 16.84 4.76
CA LEU A 184 16.30 18.06 3.95
C LEU A 184 15.92 19.29 4.77
N ILE A 185 14.97 19.18 5.70
CA ILE A 185 14.60 20.29 6.60
C ILE A 185 15.81 20.77 7.41
N GLU A 186 16.56 19.87 8.03
CA GLU A 186 17.71 20.26 8.83
C GLU A 186 18.89 20.73 7.96
N ALA A 187 19.11 20.12 6.78
CA ALA A 187 20.11 20.59 5.81
C ALA A 187 19.85 22.02 5.33
N ILE A 188 18.59 22.36 5.02
CA ILE A 188 18.20 23.74 4.63
C ILE A 188 18.48 24.72 5.77
N LYS A 189 18.17 24.36 7.02
CA LYS A 189 18.45 25.20 8.20
C LYS A 189 19.96 25.43 8.40
N GLU A 190 20.79 24.40 8.21
CA GLU A 190 22.25 24.53 8.26
C GLU A 190 22.77 25.44 7.12
N GLN A 191 22.28 25.25 5.91
CA GLN A 191 22.62 26.09 4.75
C GLN A 191 22.22 27.55 4.99
N GLN A 192 21.03 27.81 5.55
CA GLN A 192 20.57 29.16 5.84
C GLN A 192 21.49 29.85 6.87
N LYS A 193 21.95 29.16 7.90
CA LYS A 193 22.92 29.71 8.87
C LYS A 193 24.26 30.07 8.21
N GLN A 194 24.73 29.27 7.25
CA GLN A 194 25.95 29.58 6.49
C GLN A 194 25.77 30.82 5.65
N ILE A 195 24.63 30.98 4.95
CA ILE A 195 24.29 32.16 4.16
C ILE A 195 24.26 33.44 5.03
N GLU A 196 23.61 33.36 6.20
CA GLU A 196 23.54 34.48 7.13
C GLU A 196 24.94 34.91 7.63
N LYS A 197 25.80 33.96 7.94
CA LYS A 197 27.19 34.22 8.33
C LYS A 197 27.96 34.92 7.21
N LEU A 198 27.83 34.45 5.98
CA LEU A 198 28.47 35.07 4.82
C LEU A 198 27.98 36.52 4.58
N LYS A 199 26.67 36.76 4.67
CA LYS A 199 26.10 38.12 4.56
C LYS A 199 26.63 39.04 5.63
N GLN A 200 26.79 38.60 6.88
CA GLN A 200 27.39 39.41 7.95
C GLN A 200 28.87 39.72 7.70
N GLN A 201 29.60 38.82 7.03
CA GLN A 201 31.01 39.06 6.68
C GLN A 201 31.17 40.08 5.52
N LEU A 202 30.24 40.07 4.56
CA LEU A 202 30.24 41.00 3.41
C LEU A 202 29.81 42.42 3.79
N ASN A 203 29.08 42.60 4.88
CA ASN A 203 28.59 43.90 5.35
C ASN A 203 29.54 44.55 6.37
N LYS A 204 30.71 44.00 6.61
CA LYS A 204 31.79 44.55 7.41
C LYS A 204 32.87 45.18 6.53
#